data_7a10ca71ddfcbe633eaac057e9b85294
#
_entry.id   7a10ca71ddfcbe633eaac057e9b85294
#
_cell.length_a   1.000
_cell.length_b   1.000
_cell.length_c   1.000
_cell.angle_alpha   90.00
_cell.angle_beta   90.00
_cell.angle_gamma   90.00
#
_symmetry.space_group_name_H-M   'P 1'
#
loop_
_entity.id
_entity.type
_entity.pdbx_description
1 polymer ?
#
loop_
_entity_poly.entity_id
_entity_poly.type
_entity_poly.pdbx_seq_one_letter_code
_entity_poly.pdbx_strand_id
1 'polypeptide(L)'
;TKIKIKDIPDFNVLCAGFPCFISGTKVLTNNGYKNIEDVNLKETLMTHTGKFQKIINLQRKNYNGVLYNITAKYHPSFKCTDEHPFYTREKTQKWNKELQKYEYLFKNPEWKKACHLTHNDYFGMKINEKNIIPEFSFDKNINQYKTDVINIKLDNPDMWFMMGYFIGDGWIEETTKSDGNCINKIRFAINIKNEKYVLQRINNILQITDKKCPSGKSCNKYGCSDFLWFNIFKKFGKYAHGKLIPEWVQDAPKEYIQEFINGYHTANGCITKNDCYEMTTVSYNLAFGIQRLYLKLGHLFSIRKDIRPKTTVIEGRTVNQRDTYHIRGYIKETVKKFSSFIDNGYVWYAPFKIEKSVVENEPVYNFEVENDNSYVIENIICHNCQPFSKSGQQKGFEDERGNIFFDICKIIKHHKPEYLILENVRNLSSHDKGNTWKTIKSNLDKLNYFTYDTPLILNTL
;
A
#
# COMPACT_ATOMS: atom_id res chain seq x y z
N THR A 1 -4.35 -11.00 -28.75
CA THR A 1 -5.16 -11.52 -29.89
C THR A 1 -6.53 -10.89 -29.78
N LYS A 2 -6.98 -10.08 -30.76
CA LYS A 2 -8.35 -9.56 -30.77
C LYS A 2 -9.28 -10.75 -30.98
N ILE A 3 -10.16 -11.00 -30.01
CA ILE A 3 -11.23 -12.00 -30.13
C ILE A 3 -12.14 -11.56 -31.27
N LYS A 4 -12.38 -12.42 -32.26
CA LYS A 4 -13.35 -12.14 -33.32
C LYS A 4 -14.74 -12.38 -32.75
N ILE A 5 -15.68 -11.47 -33.00
CA ILE A 5 -17.06 -11.55 -32.47
C ILE A 5 -17.70 -12.92 -32.75
N LYS A 6 -17.46 -13.48 -33.93
CA LYS A 6 -17.96 -14.80 -34.36
C LYS A 6 -17.40 -16.00 -33.57
N ASP A 7 -16.30 -15.80 -32.84
CA ASP A 7 -15.66 -16.84 -32.04
C ASP A 7 -16.20 -16.86 -30.58
N ILE A 8 -17.11 -15.96 -30.23
CA ILE A 8 -17.83 -15.92 -28.95
C ILE A 8 -19.01 -16.90 -29.07
N PRO A 9 -19.15 -17.87 -28.13
CA PRO A 9 -20.32 -18.77 -28.11
C PRO A 9 -21.63 -18.01 -27.97
N ASP A 10 -22.75 -18.57 -28.46
CA ASP A 10 -24.06 -18.00 -28.23
C ASP A 10 -24.43 -17.99 -26.75
N PHE A 11 -25.09 -16.95 -26.29
CA PHE A 11 -25.47 -16.74 -24.91
C PHE A 11 -26.80 -16.00 -24.79
N ASN A 12 -27.57 -16.31 -23.75
CA ASN A 12 -28.85 -15.66 -23.48
C ASN A 12 -28.71 -14.44 -22.55
N VAL A 13 -27.66 -14.38 -21.77
CA VAL A 13 -27.38 -13.27 -20.82
C VAL A 13 -25.95 -12.75 -21.01
N LEU A 14 -25.82 -11.46 -21.22
CA LEU A 14 -24.52 -10.78 -21.25
C LEU A 14 -24.33 -9.97 -19.96
N CYS A 15 -23.29 -10.30 -19.21
CA CYS A 15 -22.82 -9.54 -18.04
C CYS A 15 -21.45 -8.93 -18.34
N ALA A 16 -21.30 -7.63 -18.15
CA ALA A 16 -20.02 -6.92 -18.25
C ALA A 16 -19.61 -6.36 -16.88
N GLY A 17 -18.36 -6.56 -16.51
CA GLY A 17 -17.86 -6.15 -15.19
C GLY A 17 -16.42 -5.64 -15.23
N PHE A 18 -15.93 -5.12 -14.10
CA PHE A 18 -14.73 -4.31 -13.98
C PHE A 18 -13.53 -5.01 -13.35
N PRO A 19 -12.28 -4.48 -13.59
CA PRO A 19 -11.05 -5.01 -13.01
C PRO A 19 -10.99 -4.85 -11.49
N CYS A 20 -10.48 -5.87 -10.78
CA CYS A 20 -10.46 -5.93 -9.32
C CYS A 20 -9.24 -6.69 -8.77
N PHE A 21 -9.02 -6.60 -7.44
CA PHE A 21 -8.08 -7.41 -6.66
C PHE A 21 -8.83 -8.40 -5.78
N ILE A 22 -8.17 -9.51 -5.42
CA ILE A 22 -8.70 -10.49 -4.47
C ILE A 22 -8.65 -9.98 -3.02
N SER A 23 -9.41 -10.63 -2.14
CA SER A 23 -9.33 -10.45 -0.68
C SER A 23 -7.90 -10.64 -0.17
N GLY A 24 -7.54 -9.90 0.88
CA GLY A 24 -6.21 -9.92 1.49
C GLY A 24 -5.17 -9.04 0.79
N THR A 25 -5.45 -8.47 -0.39
CA THR A 25 -4.57 -7.49 -1.04
C THR A 25 -4.41 -6.26 -0.16
N LYS A 26 -3.16 -5.81 0.06
CA LYS A 26 -2.88 -4.70 0.95
C LYS A 26 -2.92 -3.36 0.21
N VAL A 27 -3.77 -2.46 0.68
CA VAL A 27 -3.94 -1.11 0.12
C VAL A 27 -3.32 -0.09 1.07
N LEU A 28 -2.60 0.89 0.53
CA LEU A 28 -1.99 1.97 1.32
C LEU A 28 -3.01 3.07 1.59
N THR A 29 -3.45 3.15 2.84
CA THR A 29 -4.35 4.19 3.36
C THR A 29 -3.57 5.24 4.17
N ASN A 30 -4.21 6.36 4.52
CA ASN A 30 -3.65 7.36 5.44
C ASN A 30 -3.36 6.81 6.86
N ASN A 31 -3.89 5.64 7.20
CA ASN A 31 -3.69 4.94 8.47
C ASN A 31 -2.77 3.71 8.34
N GLY A 32 -1.96 3.65 7.28
CA GLY A 32 -1.11 2.51 6.93
C GLY A 32 -1.82 1.51 6.01
N TYR A 33 -1.24 0.31 5.89
CA TYR A 33 -1.79 -0.72 5.00
C TYR A 33 -2.94 -1.47 5.64
N LYS A 34 -4.02 -1.67 4.86
CA LYS A 34 -5.18 -2.48 5.22
C LYS A 34 -5.47 -3.52 4.15
N ASN A 35 -6.13 -4.61 4.52
CA ASN A 35 -6.72 -5.48 3.50
C ASN A 35 -7.76 -4.70 2.70
N ILE A 36 -7.86 -4.98 1.43
CA ILE A 36 -8.78 -4.29 0.52
C ILE A 36 -10.24 -4.38 0.99
N GLU A 37 -10.64 -5.53 1.54
CA GLU A 37 -11.97 -5.77 2.10
C GLU A 37 -12.28 -5.00 3.40
N ASP A 38 -11.24 -4.55 4.12
CA ASP A 38 -11.36 -3.86 5.42
C ASP A 38 -11.33 -2.32 5.29
N VAL A 39 -11.11 -1.81 4.06
CA VAL A 39 -11.07 -0.37 3.78
C VAL A 39 -12.49 0.20 3.76
N ASN A 40 -12.67 1.41 4.31
CA ASN A 40 -13.98 2.07 4.38
C ASN A 40 -13.93 3.51 3.81
N LEU A 41 -15.10 4.11 3.56
CA LEU A 41 -15.24 5.43 2.94
C LEU A 41 -14.68 6.61 3.75
N LYS A 42 -14.34 6.41 5.03
CA LYS A 42 -13.75 7.47 5.89
C LYS A 42 -12.24 7.59 5.67
N GLU A 43 -11.64 6.63 4.98
CA GLU A 43 -10.21 6.59 4.71
C GLU A 43 -9.88 7.26 3.38
N THR A 44 -8.61 7.59 3.23
CA THR A 44 -8.05 8.10 1.98
C THR A 44 -6.97 7.16 1.48
N LEU A 45 -6.82 7.04 0.17
CA LEU A 45 -5.84 6.16 -0.46
C LEU A 45 -4.71 6.97 -1.10
N MET A 46 -3.48 6.45 -0.96
CA MET A 46 -2.33 6.99 -1.67
C MET A 46 -2.50 6.76 -3.17
N THR A 47 -2.27 7.80 -3.98
CA THR A 47 -2.42 7.75 -5.44
C THR A 47 -1.07 7.80 -6.16
N HIS A 48 -1.10 7.70 -7.50
CA HIS A 48 0.10 7.78 -8.33
C HIS A 48 0.85 9.11 -8.20
N THR A 49 0.17 10.17 -7.78
CA THR A 49 0.78 11.50 -7.55
C THR A 49 1.49 11.61 -6.20
N GLY A 50 1.36 10.60 -5.33
CA GLY A 50 1.87 10.63 -3.95
C GLY A 50 0.97 11.39 -2.97
N LYS A 51 -0.27 11.70 -3.36
CA LYS A 51 -1.27 12.35 -2.51
C LYS A 51 -2.27 11.33 -1.99
N PHE A 52 -2.83 11.59 -0.82
CA PHE A 52 -3.97 10.83 -0.30
C PHE A 52 -5.27 11.46 -0.80
N GLN A 53 -6.10 10.67 -1.50
CA GLN A 53 -7.38 11.09 -2.06
C GLN A 53 -8.54 10.31 -1.43
N LYS A 54 -9.74 10.91 -1.39
CA LYS A 54 -10.93 10.29 -0.83
C LYS A 54 -11.41 9.11 -1.66
N ILE A 55 -11.97 8.14 -0.98
CA ILE A 55 -12.70 7.04 -1.62
C ILE A 55 -14.13 7.51 -1.85
N ILE A 56 -14.58 7.48 -3.11
CA ILE A 56 -15.94 7.86 -3.50
C ILE A 56 -16.87 6.66 -3.39
N ASN A 57 -16.37 5.48 -3.79
CA ASN A 57 -17.16 4.26 -3.81
C ASN A 57 -16.30 3.03 -3.52
N LEU A 58 -16.93 2.02 -2.89
CA LEU A 58 -16.37 0.69 -2.66
C LEU A 58 -17.10 -0.31 -3.56
N GLN A 59 -16.35 -1.12 -4.27
CA GLN A 59 -16.90 -2.13 -5.17
C GLN A 59 -16.49 -3.52 -4.71
N ARG A 60 -17.45 -4.41 -4.66
CA ARG A 60 -17.26 -5.84 -4.37
C ARG A 60 -18.13 -6.67 -5.30
N LYS A 61 -17.58 -7.74 -5.85
CA LYS A 61 -18.33 -8.73 -6.64
C LYS A 61 -17.68 -10.09 -6.54
N ASN A 62 -18.41 -11.12 -6.91
CA ASN A 62 -17.84 -12.44 -7.15
C ASN A 62 -17.37 -12.52 -8.61
N TYR A 63 -16.19 -13.07 -8.82
CA TYR A 63 -15.53 -13.14 -10.12
C TYR A 63 -15.33 -14.59 -10.55
N ASN A 64 -15.69 -14.87 -11.80
CA ASN A 64 -15.39 -16.11 -12.49
C ASN A 64 -14.49 -15.78 -13.67
N GLY A 65 -13.30 -16.32 -13.73
CA GLY A 65 -12.38 -16.03 -14.83
C GLY A 65 -10.91 -16.18 -14.48
N VAL A 66 -10.06 -15.49 -15.23
CA VAL A 66 -8.61 -15.58 -15.12
C VAL A 66 -8.06 -14.53 -14.15
N LEU A 67 -7.37 -14.98 -13.11
CA LEU A 67 -6.56 -14.14 -12.25
C LEU A 67 -5.10 -14.17 -12.68
N TYR A 68 -4.46 -13.01 -12.65
CA TYR A 68 -3.04 -12.84 -12.84
C TYR A 68 -2.34 -12.76 -11.48
N ASN A 69 -1.45 -13.72 -11.21
CA ASN A 69 -0.57 -13.71 -10.05
C ASN A 69 0.74 -13.05 -10.46
N ILE A 70 0.97 -11.85 -9.99
CA ILE A 70 2.08 -11.00 -10.39
C ILE A 70 3.07 -10.88 -9.24
N THR A 71 4.35 -11.08 -9.53
CA THR A 71 5.46 -10.81 -8.61
C THR A 71 6.36 -9.77 -9.25
N ALA A 72 6.52 -8.62 -8.63
CA ALA A 72 7.55 -7.65 -8.97
C ALA A 72 8.80 -7.91 -8.12
N LYS A 73 9.99 -7.55 -8.63
CA LYS A 73 11.22 -7.59 -7.82
C LYS A 73 11.04 -6.74 -6.58
N TYR A 74 11.57 -7.20 -5.46
CA TYR A 74 11.50 -6.56 -4.15
C TYR A 74 10.14 -6.66 -3.42
N HIS A 75 9.12 -7.32 -4.03
CA HIS A 75 7.78 -7.43 -3.44
C HIS A 75 7.31 -8.89 -3.33
N PRO A 76 6.42 -9.20 -2.39
CA PRO A 76 5.59 -10.40 -2.43
C PRO A 76 4.71 -10.42 -3.68
N SER A 77 4.12 -11.58 -4.01
CA SER A 77 3.15 -11.68 -5.10
C SER A 77 1.77 -11.19 -4.69
N PHE A 78 1.05 -10.61 -5.64
CA PHE A 78 -0.36 -10.22 -5.50
C PHE A 78 -1.19 -10.74 -6.69
N LYS A 79 -2.52 -10.80 -6.53
CA LYS A 79 -3.42 -11.30 -7.55
C LYS A 79 -4.46 -10.27 -7.96
N CYS A 80 -4.70 -10.16 -9.27
CA CYS A 80 -5.70 -9.27 -9.83
C CYS A 80 -6.42 -9.92 -11.02
N THR A 81 -7.56 -9.34 -11.42
CA THR A 81 -8.24 -9.72 -12.66
C THR A 81 -7.43 -9.24 -13.88
N ASP A 82 -7.70 -9.85 -15.04
CA ASP A 82 -6.97 -9.64 -16.30
C ASP A 82 -6.98 -8.20 -16.84
N GLU A 83 -8.09 -7.48 -16.64
CA GLU A 83 -8.28 -6.11 -17.11
C GLU A 83 -7.68 -5.03 -16.19
N HIS A 84 -7.07 -5.39 -15.04
CA HIS A 84 -6.62 -4.41 -14.06
C HIS A 84 -5.42 -3.61 -14.55
N PRO A 85 -5.49 -2.25 -14.61
CA PRO A 85 -4.40 -1.45 -15.15
C PRO A 85 -3.36 -1.09 -14.07
N PHE A 86 -2.09 -1.18 -14.44
CA PHE A 86 -0.94 -0.78 -13.63
C PHE A 86 -0.20 0.38 -14.28
N TYR A 87 0.39 1.26 -13.47
CA TYR A 87 1.26 2.32 -13.92
C TYR A 87 2.64 1.75 -14.23
N THR A 88 3.01 1.66 -15.51
CA THR A 88 4.19 0.94 -15.95
C THR A 88 5.05 1.75 -16.90
N ARG A 89 6.34 1.39 -16.98
CA ARG A 89 7.27 1.84 -18.02
C ARG A 89 7.82 0.63 -18.76
N GLU A 90 7.66 0.62 -20.06
CA GLU A 90 8.19 -0.44 -20.91
C GLU A 90 9.68 -0.23 -21.19
N LYS A 91 10.47 -1.27 -20.90
CA LYS A 91 11.88 -1.35 -21.28
C LYS A 91 11.98 -1.74 -22.76
N THR A 92 12.70 -0.93 -23.53
CA THR A 92 13.03 -1.19 -24.92
C THR A 92 14.54 -1.30 -25.09
N GLN A 93 14.98 -1.75 -26.25
CA GLN A 93 16.40 -1.78 -26.57
C GLN A 93 16.63 -1.16 -27.95
N LYS A 94 17.73 -0.41 -28.08
CA LYS A 94 18.19 0.17 -29.32
C LYS A 94 19.65 -0.21 -29.56
N TRP A 95 19.97 -0.65 -30.75
CA TRP A 95 21.34 -0.91 -31.12
C TRP A 95 22.13 0.40 -31.25
N ASN A 96 23.19 0.54 -30.44
CA ASN A 96 24.13 1.64 -30.57
C ASN A 96 25.28 1.21 -31.47
N LYS A 97 25.36 1.82 -32.68
CA LYS A 97 26.38 1.47 -33.69
C LYS A 97 27.80 1.86 -33.28
N GLU A 98 27.96 2.94 -32.50
CA GLU A 98 29.28 3.42 -32.07
C GLU A 98 29.87 2.52 -30.98
N LEU A 99 29.02 2.08 -30.03
CA LEU A 99 29.40 1.25 -28.91
C LEU A 99 29.29 -0.25 -29.20
N GLN A 100 28.78 -0.62 -30.40
CA GLN A 100 28.53 -2.00 -30.82
C GLN A 100 27.82 -2.86 -29.78
N LYS A 101 26.82 -2.26 -29.10
CA LYS A 101 26.02 -2.91 -28.08
C LYS A 101 24.57 -2.43 -28.06
N TYR A 102 23.68 -3.22 -27.46
CA TYR A 102 22.33 -2.77 -27.17
C TYR A 102 22.32 -1.81 -25.98
N GLU A 103 21.70 -0.66 -26.15
CA GLU A 103 21.33 0.27 -25.09
C GLU A 103 19.87 0.03 -24.71
N TYR A 104 19.62 0.06 -23.42
CA TYR A 104 18.26 -0.08 -22.91
C TYR A 104 17.69 1.28 -22.63
N LEU A 105 16.48 1.51 -23.15
CA LEU A 105 15.71 2.73 -23.00
C LEU A 105 14.39 2.39 -22.32
N PHE A 106 13.80 3.36 -21.65
CA PHE A 106 12.48 3.22 -21.06
C PHE A 106 11.53 4.22 -21.73
N LYS A 107 10.36 3.74 -22.16
CA LYS A 107 9.30 4.59 -22.68
C LYS A 107 8.74 5.50 -21.58
N ASN A 108 7.94 6.48 -21.95
CA ASN A 108 7.17 7.24 -20.98
C ASN A 108 6.23 6.31 -20.21
N PRO A 109 5.91 6.65 -18.93
CA PRO A 109 4.96 5.87 -18.16
C PRO A 109 3.57 5.84 -18.81
N GLU A 110 2.94 4.67 -18.76
CA GLU A 110 1.59 4.41 -19.26
C GLU A 110 0.79 3.48 -18.36
N TRP A 111 -0.54 3.50 -18.52
CA TRP A 111 -1.43 2.54 -17.86
C TRP A 111 -1.57 1.29 -18.73
N LYS A 112 -1.16 0.14 -18.21
CA LYS A 112 -1.16 -1.12 -18.94
C LYS A 112 -1.93 -2.21 -18.19
N LYS A 113 -2.88 -2.87 -18.84
CA LYS A 113 -3.70 -3.94 -18.26
C LYS A 113 -2.87 -5.17 -17.90
N ALA A 114 -3.25 -5.90 -16.85
CA ALA A 114 -2.57 -7.11 -16.41
C ALA A 114 -2.41 -8.14 -17.54
N CYS A 115 -3.41 -8.31 -18.38
CA CYS A 115 -3.37 -9.24 -19.52
C CYS A 115 -2.37 -8.86 -20.62
N HIS A 116 -1.94 -7.60 -20.66
CA HIS A 116 -0.96 -7.09 -21.63
C HIS A 116 0.45 -6.92 -21.05
N LEU A 117 0.64 -7.22 -19.76
CA LEU A 117 1.94 -7.12 -19.11
C LEU A 117 2.92 -8.15 -19.66
N THR A 118 4.15 -7.71 -19.82
CA THR A 118 5.30 -8.51 -20.24
C THR A 118 6.45 -8.38 -19.25
N HIS A 119 7.50 -9.14 -19.41
CA HIS A 119 8.73 -9.00 -18.60
C HIS A 119 9.52 -7.70 -18.88
N ASN A 120 9.03 -6.84 -19.78
CA ASN A 120 9.59 -5.52 -20.03
C ASN A 120 8.84 -4.37 -19.35
N ASP A 121 7.73 -4.63 -18.68
CA ASP A 121 6.87 -3.62 -18.08
C ASP A 121 7.18 -3.43 -16.60
N TYR A 122 7.87 -2.36 -16.26
CA TYR A 122 8.31 -2.04 -14.90
C TYR A 122 7.21 -1.29 -14.15
N PHE A 123 6.89 -1.74 -12.94
CA PHE A 123 5.83 -1.18 -12.10
C PHE A 123 6.29 0.06 -11.34
N GLY A 124 5.50 1.12 -11.38
CA GLY A 124 5.81 2.38 -10.72
C GLY A 124 5.32 2.48 -9.29
N MET A 125 6.09 3.19 -8.45
CA MET A 125 5.68 3.71 -7.14
C MET A 125 6.25 5.12 -6.98
N LYS A 126 5.42 6.09 -6.56
CA LYS A 126 5.88 7.46 -6.26
C LYS A 126 6.70 7.47 -4.97
N ILE A 127 7.87 8.08 -5.03
CA ILE A 127 8.72 8.32 -3.86
C ILE A 127 8.19 9.54 -3.12
N ASN A 128 8.15 9.47 -1.80
CA ASN A 128 7.78 10.62 -0.99
C ASN A 128 8.93 11.63 -0.97
N GLU A 129 8.73 12.82 -1.55
CA GLU A 129 9.72 13.89 -1.66
C GLU A 129 9.50 15.02 -0.65
N LYS A 130 8.51 14.90 0.24
CA LYS A 130 8.27 15.91 1.30
C LYS A 130 9.42 15.94 2.28
N ASN A 131 9.68 17.12 2.86
CA ASN A 131 10.68 17.35 3.88
C ASN A 131 10.08 18.23 4.98
N ILE A 132 9.18 17.62 5.78
CA ILE A 132 8.40 18.31 6.81
C ILE A 132 8.84 17.82 8.18
N ILE A 133 9.30 18.74 9.03
CA ILE A 133 9.55 18.43 10.45
C ILE A 133 8.20 18.43 11.17
N PRO A 134 7.76 17.30 11.75
CA PRO A 134 6.47 17.22 12.39
C PRO A 134 6.42 18.03 13.70
N GLU A 135 5.28 18.67 13.92
CA GLU A 135 4.94 19.33 15.18
C GLU A 135 3.64 18.73 15.71
N PHE A 136 3.57 18.47 17.00
CA PHE A 136 2.39 17.93 17.66
C PHE A 136 1.96 18.79 18.82
N SER A 137 0.66 18.91 19.00
CA SER A 137 0.03 19.55 20.15
C SER A 137 -0.86 18.54 20.85
N PHE A 138 -0.74 18.43 22.16
CA PHE A 138 -1.52 17.51 22.98
C PHE A 138 -2.13 18.24 24.16
N ASP A 139 -3.45 18.04 24.37
CA ASP A 139 -4.16 18.54 25.51
C ASP A 139 -3.88 17.65 26.73
N LYS A 140 -3.31 18.22 27.78
CA LYS A 140 -3.04 17.54 29.05
C LYS A 140 -3.97 18.11 30.13
N ASN A 141 -4.92 17.30 30.58
CA ASN A 141 -5.77 17.66 31.71
C ASN A 141 -4.92 17.70 33.01
N ILE A 142 -4.80 18.87 33.62
CA ILE A 142 -4.12 19.06 34.90
C ILE A 142 -5.09 18.75 36.04
N ASN A 143 -6.33 19.21 35.91
CA ASN A 143 -7.45 18.91 36.81
C ASN A 143 -8.76 19.06 36.03
N GLN A 144 -9.91 18.88 36.71
CA GLN A 144 -11.23 18.97 36.08
C GLN A 144 -11.60 20.35 35.47
N TYR A 145 -10.80 21.40 35.79
CA TYR A 145 -11.06 22.78 35.33
C TYR A 145 -9.92 23.33 34.44
N LYS A 146 -8.79 22.64 34.35
CA LYS A 146 -7.60 23.15 33.63
C LYS A 146 -7.01 22.12 32.70
N THR A 147 -6.89 22.51 31.44
CA THR A 147 -6.19 21.78 30.40
C THR A 147 -5.00 22.62 29.91
N ASP A 148 -3.80 22.07 29.91
CA ASP A 148 -2.64 22.70 29.31
C ASP A 148 -2.36 22.07 27.94
N VAL A 149 -2.00 22.89 26.96
CA VAL A 149 -1.55 22.44 25.63
C VAL A 149 -0.04 22.30 25.65
N ILE A 150 0.45 21.10 25.37
CA ILE A 150 1.88 20.80 25.30
C ILE A 150 2.27 20.59 23.83
N ASN A 151 3.21 21.38 23.35
CA ASN A 151 3.70 21.33 21.98
C ASN A 151 5.07 20.67 21.92
N ILE A 152 5.34 19.96 20.86
CA ILE A 152 6.66 19.43 20.54
C ILE A 152 6.94 19.52 19.05
N LYS A 153 8.16 19.92 18.71
CA LYS A 153 8.71 19.85 17.37
C LYS A 153 9.79 18.77 17.33
N LEU A 154 9.71 17.89 16.35
CA LEU A 154 10.64 16.76 16.25
C LEU A 154 11.90 17.16 15.43
N ASP A 155 12.66 18.11 15.89
CA ASP A 155 13.83 18.69 15.21
C ASP A 155 15.18 18.26 15.79
N ASN A 156 15.20 17.23 16.66
CA ASN A 156 16.43 16.68 17.26
C ASN A 156 16.67 15.24 16.74
N PRO A 157 17.87 14.93 16.20
CA PRO A 157 18.23 13.60 15.70
C PRO A 157 18.04 12.47 16.73
N ASP A 158 18.28 12.73 18.03
CA ASP A 158 18.09 11.71 19.07
C ASP A 158 16.63 11.33 19.29
N MET A 159 15.68 12.24 19.00
CA MET A 159 14.25 11.91 18.99
C MET A 159 13.94 10.85 17.93
N TRP A 160 14.50 11.01 16.73
CA TRP A 160 14.28 10.07 15.61
C TRP A 160 14.95 8.74 15.85
N PHE A 161 16.18 8.74 16.36
CA PHE A 161 16.85 7.50 16.77
C PHE A 161 16.04 6.76 17.82
N MET A 162 15.57 7.45 18.86
CA MET A 162 14.74 6.88 19.93
C MET A 162 13.45 6.28 19.40
N MET A 163 12.74 6.96 18.48
CA MET A 163 11.53 6.46 17.85
C MET A 163 11.81 5.21 17.02
N GLY A 164 12.89 5.19 16.27
CA GLY A 164 13.32 4.01 15.52
C GLY A 164 13.65 2.82 16.44
N TYR A 165 14.41 3.06 17.51
CA TYR A 165 14.73 2.03 18.51
C TYR A 165 13.47 1.52 19.21
N PHE A 166 12.52 2.41 19.54
CA PHE A 166 11.24 2.02 20.12
C PHE A 166 10.45 1.04 19.24
N ILE A 167 10.46 1.22 17.94
CA ILE A 167 9.77 0.29 17.02
C ILE A 167 10.38 -1.10 17.05
N GLY A 168 11.69 -1.24 17.22
CA GLY A 168 12.35 -2.53 17.42
C GLY A 168 12.04 -3.10 18.80
N ASP A 169 12.64 -2.50 19.82
CA ASP A 169 12.74 -3.03 21.19
C ASP A 169 12.00 -2.18 22.24
N GLY A 170 11.03 -1.35 21.82
CA GLY A 170 10.18 -0.59 22.73
C GLY A 170 8.72 -1.05 22.73
N TRP A 171 8.01 -0.69 23.82
CA TRP A 171 6.56 -0.85 23.96
C TRP A 171 5.98 0.16 24.93
N ILE A 172 4.66 0.33 24.89
CA ILE A 172 3.90 1.10 25.88
C ILE A 172 3.12 0.15 26.79
N GLU A 173 3.03 0.52 28.06
CA GLU A 173 2.20 -0.15 29.07
C GLU A 173 1.10 0.81 29.53
N GLU A 174 -0.15 0.39 29.40
CA GLU A 174 -1.33 1.08 29.92
C GLU A 174 -1.89 0.21 31.06
N THR A 175 -1.82 0.68 32.30
CA THR A 175 -2.32 -0.05 33.46
C THR A 175 -3.36 0.83 34.19
N THR A 176 -4.58 0.34 34.31
CA THR A 176 -5.61 0.99 35.12
C THR A 176 -5.49 0.45 36.55
N LYS A 177 -5.31 1.33 37.52
CA LYS A 177 -5.33 0.97 38.95
C LYS A 177 -6.77 0.72 39.43
N SER A 178 -6.89 0.10 40.60
CA SER A 178 -8.18 -0.14 41.26
C SER A 178 -8.95 1.13 41.58
N ASP A 179 -8.27 2.27 41.70
CA ASP A 179 -8.84 3.62 41.90
C ASP A 179 -9.27 4.31 40.60
N GLY A 180 -9.21 3.63 39.45
CA GLY A 180 -9.54 4.16 38.12
C GLY A 180 -8.44 4.99 37.48
N ASN A 181 -7.34 5.28 38.17
CA ASN A 181 -6.22 6.04 37.61
C ASN A 181 -5.43 5.20 36.61
N CYS A 182 -5.13 5.73 35.43
CA CYS A 182 -4.29 5.10 34.42
C CYS A 182 -2.81 5.45 34.62
N ILE A 183 -1.97 4.43 34.70
CA ILE A 183 -0.51 4.61 34.61
C ILE A 183 -0.07 4.27 33.19
N ASN A 184 0.49 5.24 32.52
CA ASN A 184 1.03 5.13 31.17
C ASN A 184 2.56 5.10 31.26
N LYS A 185 3.17 4.02 30.80
CA LYS A 185 4.63 3.85 30.79
C LYS A 185 5.16 3.59 29.40
N ILE A 186 6.30 4.16 29.11
CA ILE A 186 7.13 3.85 27.95
C ILE A 186 8.22 2.91 28.41
N ARG A 187 8.49 1.85 27.64
CA ARG A 187 9.49 0.85 27.96
C ARG A 187 10.42 0.59 26.78
N PHE A 188 11.69 0.31 27.11
CA PHE A 188 12.72 -0.12 26.18
C PHE A 188 13.44 -1.34 26.73
N ALA A 189 13.74 -2.31 25.88
CA ALA A 189 14.62 -3.43 26.18
C ALA A 189 16.02 -3.06 25.66
N ILE A 190 17.02 -2.88 26.55
CA ILE A 190 18.35 -2.43 26.15
C ILE A 190 19.39 -3.40 26.73
N ASN A 191 20.29 -3.89 25.88
CA ASN A 191 21.45 -4.65 26.29
C ASN A 191 22.60 -3.70 26.67
N ILE A 192 22.67 -3.33 27.97
CA ILE A 192 23.61 -2.31 28.45
C ILE A 192 25.09 -2.67 28.21
N LYS A 193 25.42 -3.95 28.02
CA LYS A 193 26.79 -4.37 27.74
C LYS A 193 27.27 -3.87 26.37
N ASN A 194 26.39 -3.93 25.37
CA ASN A 194 26.72 -3.60 23.98
C ASN A 194 26.09 -2.29 23.52
N GLU A 195 25.03 -1.79 24.20
CA GLU A 195 24.18 -0.70 23.74
C GLU A 195 24.11 0.45 24.75
N LYS A 196 25.19 0.67 25.53
CA LYS A 196 25.26 1.77 26.51
C LYS A 196 24.94 3.14 25.86
N TYR A 197 25.40 3.36 24.64
CA TYR A 197 25.16 4.60 23.89
C TYR A 197 23.69 4.82 23.56
N VAL A 198 22.90 3.75 23.35
CA VAL A 198 21.45 3.83 23.13
C VAL A 198 20.77 4.47 24.34
N LEU A 199 21.10 3.99 25.54
CA LEU A 199 20.55 4.57 26.77
C LEU A 199 20.94 6.04 26.94
N GLN A 200 22.16 6.43 26.53
CA GLN A 200 22.60 7.83 26.58
C GLN A 200 21.75 8.69 25.63
N ARG A 201 21.57 8.26 24.37
CA ARG A 201 20.74 8.98 23.39
C ARG A 201 19.28 9.11 23.83
N ILE A 202 18.71 8.04 24.42
CA ILE A 202 17.35 8.08 24.96
C ILE A 202 17.27 9.08 26.12
N ASN A 203 18.26 9.10 27.03
CA ASN A 203 18.28 10.01 28.17
C ASN A 203 18.45 11.49 27.78
N ASN A 204 18.96 11.81 26.59
CA ASN A 204 18.98 13.18 26.06
C ASN A 204 17.54 13.71 25.82
N ILE A 205 16.57 12.81 25.64
CA ILE A 205 15.18 13.15 25.29
C ILE A 205 14.22 12.80 26.43
N LEU A 206 14.38 11.60 27.04
CA LEU A 206 13.50 11.07 28.06
C LEU A 206 14.29 10.79 29.34
N GLN A 207 13.83 11.32 30.46
CA GLN A 207 14.38 10.96 31.76
C GLN A 207 13.92 9.55 32.16
N ILE A 208 14.81 8.56 32.02
CA ILE A 208 14.52 7.18 32.46
C ILE A 208 14.49 7.13 33.98
N THR A 209 13.35 6.75 34.55
CA THR A 209 13.09 6.71 35.99
C THR A 209 12.92 5.30 36.56
N ASP A 210 12.77 4.29 35.68
CA ASP A 210 12.45 2.92 36.08
C ASP A 210 13.40 1.95 35.36
N LYS A 211 14.06 1.09 36.15
CA LYS A 211 14.97 0.05 35.68
C LYS A 211 14.59 -1.29 36.27
N LYS A 212 14.30 -2.27 35.41
CA LYS A 212 14.09 -3.67 35.82
C LYS A 212 15.17 -4.56 35.22
N CYS A 213 15.93 -5.22 36.04
CA CYS A 213 16.95 -6.18 35.64
C CYS A 213 16.47 -7.60 35.94
N PRO A 214 15.91 -8.34 34.96
CA PRO A 214 15.50 -9.72 35.16
C PRO A 214 16.73 -10.58 35.51
N SER A 215 16.63 -11.41 36.57
CA SER A 215 17.68 -12.33 36.97
C SER A 215 18.11 -13.22 35.80
N GLY A 216 19.42 -13.36 35.60
CA GLY A 216 20.00 -14.24 34.56
C GLY A 216 19.87 -13.77 33.11
N LYS A 217 19.38 -12.52 32.84
CA LYS A 217 19.25 -11.96 31.49
C LYS A 217 20.25 -10.83 31.23
N SER A 218 20.80 -10.78 30.03
CA SER A 218 21.70 -9.71 29.59
C SER A 218 20.96 -8.41 29.23
N CYS A 219 19.64 -8.46 29.00
CA CYS A 219 18.82 -7.35 28.59
C CYS A 219 18.01 -6.79 29.78
N ASN A 220 18.12 -5.49 30.02
CA ASN A 220 17.39 -4.77 31.05
C ASN A 220 16.20 -4.02 30.44
N LYS A 221 15.12 -3.90 31.23
CA LYS A 221 13.96 -3.08 30.87
C LYS A 221 14.15 -1.69 31.50
N TYR A 222 14.19 -0.69 30.67
CA TYR A 222 14.24 0.73 31.04
C TYR A 222 12.91 1.40 30.75
N GLY A 223 12.50 2.39 31.53
CA GLY A 223 11.25 3.07 31.26
C GLY A 223 11.05 4.35 32.03
N CYS A 224 10.03 5.09 31.60
CA CYS A 224 9.57 6.32 32.24
C CYS A 224 8.07 6.49 32.05
N SER A 225 7.51 7.48 32.75
CA SER A 225 6.17 7.99 32.50
C SER A 225 6.31 9.41 31.95
N ASP A 226 6.06 9.57 30.68
CA ASP A 226 6.07 10.85 29.98
C ASP A 226 4.81 10.96 29.13
N PHE A 227 3.98 11.97 29.38
CA PHE A 227 2.69 12.15 28.72
C PHE A 227 2.85 12.39 27.23
N LEU A 228 3.78 13.26 26.85
CA LEU A 228 3.97 13.70 25.48
C LEU A 228 4.46 12.55 24.61
N TRP A 229 5.58 11.92 25.01
CA TRP A 229 6.17 10.80 24.28
C TRP A 229 5.29 9.55 24.28
N PHE A 230 4.52 9.34 25.35
CA PHE A 230 3.54 8.24 25.37
C PHE A 230 2.53 8.40 24.23
N ASN A 231 1.98 9.61 24.03
CA ASN A 231 1.02 9.88 22.96
C ASN A 231 1.66 9.82 21.56
N ILE A 232 2.93 10.19 21.42
CA ILE A 232 3.68 10.02 20.17
C ILE A 232 3.89 8.53 19.88
N PHE A 233 4.40 7.75 20.84
CA PHE A 233 4.65 6.33 20.67
C PHE A 233 3.38 5.52 20.41
N LYS A 234 2.24 5.92 20.92
CA LYS A 234 0.95 5.31 20.63
C LYS A 234 0.60 5.33 19.15
N LYS A 235 1.09 6.35 18.39
CA LYS A 235 0.88 6.45 16.94
C LYS A 235 1.61 5.40 16.12
N PHE A 236 2.62 4.72 16.69
CA PHE A 236 3.35 3.63 16.03
C PHE A 236 2.66 2.26 16.15
N GLY A 237 1.49 2.20 16.77
CA GLY A 237 0.71 0.98 16.95
C GLY A 237 1.10 0.18 18.20
N LYS A 238 0.36 -0.88 18.46
CA LYS A 238 0.48 -1.71 19.67
C LYS A 238 0.80 -3.17 19.28
N TYR A 239 1.60 -3.82 20.09
CA TYR A 239 2.11 -5.18 19.86
C TYR A 239 2.96 -5.30 18.58
N ALA A 240 3.76 -6.36 18.49
CA ALA A 240 4.69 -6.56 17.37
C ALA A 240 3.99 -6.57 16.00
N HIS A 241 2.81 -7.17 15.89
CA HIS A 241 2.05 -7.27 14.65
C HIS A 241 1.26 -6.02 14.27
N GLY A 242 0.99 -5.14 15.24
CA GLY A 242 0.27 -3.88 15.02
C GLY A 242 1.20 -2.67 14.83
N LYS A 243 2.52 -2.84 14.90
CA LYS A 243 3.49 -1.76 14.65
C LYS A 243 3.41 -1.28 13.20
N LEU A 244 3.53 0.03 12.99
CA LEU A 244 3.51 0.68 11.69
C LEU A 244 4.42 1.92 11.68
N ILE A 245 4.75 2.40 10.49
CA ILE A 245 5.39 3.70 10.30
C ILE A 245 4.31 4.71 9.93
N PRO A 246 4.00 5.67 10.81
CA PRO A 246 3.05 6.73 10.50
C PRO A 246 3.49 7.57 9.29
N GLU A 247 2.55 8.13 8.53
CA GLU A 247 2.87 8.85 7.30
C GLU A 247 3.71 10.12 7.56
N TRP A 248 3.53 10.79 8.72
CA TRP A 248 4.37 11.93 9.08
C TRP A 248 5.86 11.58 9.25
N VAL A 249 6.20 10.30 9.54
CA VAL A 249 7.60 9.83 9.51
C VAL A 249 8.10 9.73 8.07
N GLN A 250 7.24 9.27 7.15
CA GLN A 250 7.58 9.24 5.72
C GLN A 250 7.78 10.65 5.14
N ASP A 251 7.08 11.65 5.68
CA ASP A 251 7.14 13.05 5.25
C ASP A 251 8.40 13.78 5.73
N ALA A 252 9.14 13.23 6.71
CA ALA A 252 10.29 13.87 7.34
C ALA A 252 11.50 14.07 6.39
N PRO A 253 12.40 15.01 6.70
CA PRO A 253 13.69 15.16 6.02
C PRO A 253 14.55 13.90 6.08
N LYS A 254 15.40 13.70 5.07
CA LYS A 254 16.21 12.48 4.92
C LYS A 254 17.16 12.22 6.08
N GLU A 255 17.75 13.27 6.64
CA GLU A 255 18.66 13.20 7.81
C GLU A 255 17.95 12.59 9.03
N TYR A 256 16.70 12.97 9.29
CA TYR A 256 15.91 12.41 10.38
C TYR A 256 15.43 10.99 10.10
N ILE A 257 15.06 10.70 8.85
CA ILE A 257 14.73 9.33 8.44
C ILE A 257 15.93 8.40 8.61
N GLN A 258 17.16 8.88 8.30
CA GLN A 258 18.38 8.11 8.51
C GLN A 258 18.56 7.76 9.98
N GLU A 259 18.36 8.72 10.89
CA GLU A 259 18.46 8.48 12.33
C GLU A 259 17.38 7.51 12.85
N PHE A 260 16.16 7.62 12.33
CA PHE A 260 15.10 6.68 12.64
C PHE A 260 15.47 5.25 12.21
N ILE A 261 15.99 5.08 11.00
CA ILE A 261 16.45 3.77 10.48
C ILE A 261 17.63 3.26 11.31
N ASN A 262 18.58 4.12 11.68
CA ASN A 262 19.70 3.77 12.55
C ASN A 262 19.20 3.19 13.89
N GLY A 263 18.22 3.85 14.53
CA GLY A 263 17.59 3.37 15.75
C GLY A 263 16.89 2.01 15.57
N TYR A 264 16.08 1.88 14.52
CA TYR A 264 15.39 0.60 14.25
C TYR A 264 16.35 -0.53 13.93
N HIS A 265 17.39 -0.26 13.13
CA HIS A 265 18.40 -1.25 12.78
C HIS A 265 19.23 -1.68 14.01
N THR A 266 19.54 -0.75 14.89
CA THR A 266 20.22 -1.07 16.18
C THR A 266 19.41 -2.05 17.02
N ALA A 267 18.08 -1.86 17.08
CA ALA A 267 17.20 -2.71 17.88
C ALA A 267 16.90 -4.07 17.24
N ASN A 268 16.65 -4.09 15.92
CA ASN A 268 16.07 -5.26 15.24
C ASN A 268 16.74 -5.60 13.90
N GLY A 269 17.91 -5.02 13.61
CA GLY A 269 18.64 -5.27 12.38
C GLY A 269 19.92 -6.06 12.59
N CYS A 270 20.40 -6.62 11.49
CA CYS A 270 21.76 -7.15 11.42
C CYS A 270 22.40 -6.79 10.07
N ILE A 271 23.72 -6.71 10.05
CA ILE A 271 24.49 -6.56 8.83
C ILE A 271 25.26 -7.87 8.60
N THR A 272 25.03 -8.49 7.46
CA THR A 272 25.73 -9.72 7.09
C THR A 272 27.17 -9.41 6.67
N LYS A 273 28.01 -10.48 6.55
CA LYS A 273 29.40 -10.35 6.09
C LYS A 273 29.56 -9.67 4.72
N ASN A 274 28.49 -9.64 3.92
CA ASN A 274 28.48 -9.05 2.58
C ASN A 274 27.85 -7.65 2.55
N ASP A 275 27.84 -6.92 3.67
CA ASP A 275 27.22 -5.60 3.82
C ASP A 275 25.72 -5.55 3.46
N CYS A 276 25.03 -6.68 3.57
CA CYS A 276 23.58 -6.75 3.41
C CYS A 276 22.88 -6.44 4.73
N TYR A 277 22.00 -5.47 4.72
CA TYR A 277 21.14 -5.11 5.85
C TYR A 277 19.92 -6.03 5.87
N GLU A 278 19.67 -6.65 7.00
CA GLU A 278 18.55 -7.58 7.20
C GLU A 278 17.75 -7.22 8.45
N MET A 279 16.45 -7.22 8.34
CA MET A 279 15.49 -6.99 9.41
C MET A 279 14.31 -7.93 9.26
N THR A 280 13.68 -8.32 10.39
CA THR A 280 12.54 -9.22 10.37
C THR A 280 11.42 -8.68 11.24
N THR A 281 10.19 -8.73 10.75
CA THR A 281 9.00 -8.31 11.51
C THR A 281 7.80 -9.20 11.19
N VAL A 282 6.87 -9.30 12.14
CA VAL A 282 5.56 -9.92 11.92
C VAL A 282 4.51 -8.90 11.45
N SER A 283 4.86 -7.62 11.38
CA SER A 283 3.97 -6.57 10.91
C SER A 283 4.19 -6.26 9.44
N TYR A 284 3.16 -6.48 8.63
CA TYR A 284 3.12 -6.06 7.23
C TYR A 284 3.30 -4.53 7.10
N ASN A 285 2.56 -3.77 7.91
CA ASN A 285 2.62 -2.31 7.93
C ASN A 285 4.03 -1.79 8.19
N LEU A 286 4.71 -2.39 9.16
CA LEU A 286 6.09 -2.02 9.48
C LEU A 286 7.04 -2.36 8.33
N ALA A 287 6.93 -3.57 7.75
CA ALA A 287 7.80 -4.01 6.67
C ALA A 287 7.74 -3.07 5.45
N PHE A 288 6.54 -2.78 4.98
CA PHE A 288 6.36 -1.88 3.83
C PHE A 288 6.66 -0.42 4.16
N GLY A 289 6.37 0.02 5.39
CA GLY A 289 6.78 1.34 5.88
C GLY A 289 8.29 1.53 5.87
N ILE A 290 9.06 0.56 6.37
CA ILE A 290 10.54 0.57 6.36
C ILE A 290 11.07 0.55 4.92
N GLN A 291 10.50 -0.27 4.02
CA GLN A 291 10.88 -0.27 2.60
C GLN A 291 10.74 1.13 1.98
N ARG A 292 9.63 1.84 2.28
CA ARG A 292 9.40 3.22 1.80
C ARG A 292 10.42 4.22 2.35
N LEU A 293 10.84 4.09 3.63
CA LEU A 293 11.88 4.94 4.21
C LEU A 293 13.21 4.74 3.50
N TYR A 294 13.65 3.49 3.28
CA TYR A 294 14.85 3.22 2.51
C TYR A 294 14.75 3.74 1.08
N LEU A 295 13.59 3.58 0.45
CA LEU A 295 13.34 4.10 -0.90
C LEU A 295 13.52 5.63 -0.95
N LYS A 296 13.03 6.36 0.04
CA LYS A 296 13.22 7.82 0.14
C LYS A 296 14.71 8.21 0.30
N LEU A 297 15.50 7.37 0.95
CA LEU A 297 16.95 7.52 1.02
C LEU A 297 17.68 7.13 -0.27
N GLY A 298 16.98 6.56 -1.25
CA GLY A 298 17.55 6.13 -2.53
C GLY A 298 17.99 4.65 -2.57
N HIS A 299 17.57 3.84 -1.60
CA HIS A 299 17.98 2.44 -1.49
C HIS A 299 16.82 1.49 -1.76
N LEU A 300 17.09 0.40 -2.50
CA LEU A 300 16.11 -0.62 -2.83
C LEU A 300 16.23 -1.81 -1.86
N PHE A 301 15.19 -2.03 -1.07
CA PHE A 301 15.08 -3.14 -0.14
C PHE A 301 13.98 -4.09 -0.57
N SER A 302 14.26 -5.38 -0.50
CA SER A 302 13.28 -6.44 -0.80
C SER A 302 12.50 -6.82 0.45
N ILE A 303 11.23 -7.20 0.23
CA ILE A 303 10.38 -7.82 1.25
C ILE A 303 10.07 -9.24 0.78
N ARG A 304 10.43 -10.23 1.61
CA ARG A 304 10.02 -11.62 1.46
C ARG A 304 9.08 -11.99 2.58
N LYS A 305 7.92 -12.53 2.23
CA LYS A 305 6.98 -13.09 3.19
C LYS A 305 7.28 -14.57 3.39
N ASP A 306 7.48 -14.98 4.65
CA ASP A 306 7.57 -16.38 5.05
C ASP A 306 6.27 -16.78 5.75
N ILE A 307 5.56 -17.73 5.13
CA ILE A 307 4.34 -18.33 5.69
C ILE A 307 4.77 -19.31 6.78
N ARG A 308 4.20 -19.16 7.97
CA ARG A 308 4.52 -20.02 9.12
C ARG A 308 3.29 -20.78 9.61
N PRO A 309 3.48 -21.96 10.26
CA PRO A 309 2.39 -22.63 10.96
C PRO A 309 1.73 -21.70 11.98
N LYS A 310 0.42 -21.83 12.17
CA LYS A 310 -0.34 -20.96 13.11
C LYS A 310 0.15 -21.07 14.56
N THR A 311 0.73 -22.22 14.92
CA THR A 311 1.25 -22.50 16.26
C THR A 311 2.64 -23.15 16.17
N THR A 312 3.47 -22.93 17.18
CA THR A 312 4.77 -23.61 17.39
C THR A 312 5.00 -23.84 18.85
N VAL A 313 5.95 -24.72 19.20
CA VAL A 313 6.34 -24.97 20.60
C VAL A 313 7.66 -24.26 20.89
N ILE A 314 7.67 -23.38 21.89
CA ILE A 314 8.86 -22.69 22.39
C ILE A 314 8.99 -22.99 23.87
N GLU A 315 10.13 -23.56 24.28
CA GLU A 315 10.41 -23.94 25.68
C GLU A 315 9.27 -24.77 26.31
N GLY A 316 8.71 -25.73 25.53
CA GLY A 316 7.64 -26.63 25.99
C GLY A 316 6.23 -25.99 26.01
N ARG A 317 6.08 -24.72 25.59
CA ARG A 317 4.78 -24.03 25.54
C ARG A 317 4.32 -23.84 24.11
N THR A 318 3.07 -24.19 23.82
CA THR A 318 2.45 -23.88 22.53
C THR A 318 2.17 -22.39 22.46
N VAL A 319 2.73 -21.73 21.47
CA VAL A 319 2.55 -20.29 21.20
C VAL A 319 1.96 -20.06 19.80
N ASN A 320 1.13 -19.05 19.67
CA ASN A 320 0.60 -18.61 18.37
C ASN A 320 1.73 -17.98 17.56
N GLN A 321 1.82 -18.36 16.29
CA GLN A 321 2.80 -17.87 15.35
C GLN A 321 2.12 -17.11 14.21
N ARG A 322 2.79 -16.11 13.67
CA ARG A 322 2.34 -15.31 12.52
C ARG A 322 3.35 -15.40 11.40
N ASP A 323 2.90 -15.14 10.18
CA ASP A 323 3.80 -14.94 9.04
C ASP A 323 4.82 -13.85 9.37
N THR A 324 6.03 -14.00 8.82
CA THR A 324 7.10 -13.02 9.00
C THR A 324 7.47 -12.38 7.67
N TYR A 325 7.91 -11.13 7.77
CA TYR A 325 8.38 -10.34 6.64
C TYR A 325 9.86 -10.07 6.85
N HIS A 326 10.69 -10.54 5.91
CA HIS A 326 12.13 -10.31 5.86
C HIS A 326 12.40 -9.14 4.95
N ILE A 327 12.98 -8.08 5.50
CA ILE A 327 13.37 -6.87 4.79
C ILE A 327 14.87 -6.95 4.57
N ARG A 328 15.33 -6.85 3.31
CA ARG A 328 16.73 -7.08 2.96
C ARG A 328 17.18 -6.16 1.83
N GLY A 329 18.38 -5.56 1.97
CA GLY A 329 18.93 -4.68 0.94
C GLY A 329 20.36 -4.24 1.22
N TYR A 330 20.89 -3.42 0.30
CA TYR A 330 22.23 -2.87 0.35
C TYR A 330 22.18 -1.36 0.29
N ILE A 331 23.00 -0.69 1.12
CA ILE A 331 23.14 0.78 1.12
C ILE A 331 24.18 1.23 0.08
N LYS A 332 25.19 0.39 -0.20
CA LYS A 332 26.19 0.68 -1.23
C LYS A 332 25.60 0.41 -2.62
N GLU A 333 25.77 1.37 -3.54
CA GLU A 333 25.38 1.25 -4.93
C GLU A 333 26.13 0.11 -5.66
N THR A 334 25.60 -1.08 -5.61
CA THR A 334 25.85 -2.09 -6.62
C THR A 334 24.65 -2.13 -7.55
N VAL A 335 24.49 -1.09 -8.36
CA VAL A 335 23.46 -1.06 -9.40
C VAL A 335 23.75 -2.15 -10.42
N LYS A 336 23.20 -3.34 -10.21
CA LYS A 336 23.08 -4.31 -11.30
C LYS A 336 22.18 -3.66 -12.34
N LYS A 337 22.75 -3.27 -13.49
CA LYS A 337 21.99 -2.83 -14.66
C LYS A 337 20.77 -3.75 -14.83
N PHE A 338 19.55 -3.16 -14.89
CA PHE A 338 18.29 -3.82 -15.24
C PHE A 338 17.50 -4.56 -14.12
N SER A 339 17.76 -4.31 -12.83
CA SER A 339 16.91 -4.94 -11.82
C SER A 339 15.66 -4.10 -11.48
N SER A 340 15.85 -2.91 -11.02
CA SER A 340 14.86 -1.87 -10.70
C SER A 340 15.64 -0.57 -10.55
N PHE A 341 15.03 0.58 -10.75
CA PHE A 341 15.73 1.86 -10.78
C PHE A 341 14.83 2.99 -10.28
N ILE A 342 15.47 4.10 -9.87
CA ILE A 342 14.80 5.33 -9.48
C ILE A 342 14.99 6.34 -10.60
N ASP A 343 13.88 6.96 -11.03
CA ASP A 343 13.87 8.01 -12.04
C ASP A 343 12.66 8.94 -11.89
N ASN A 344 12.91 10.25 -12.00
CA ASN A 344 11.87 11.31 -11.94
C ASN A 344 10.93 11.21 -10.73
N GLY A 345 11.48 10.90 -9.53
CA GLY A 345 10.70 10.81 -8.30
C GLY A 345 9.82 9.56 -8.20
N TYR A 346 10.08 8.57 -9.05
CA TYR A 346 9.46 7.24 -8.99
C TYR A 346 10.54 6.16 -8.88
N VAL A 347 10.19 5.06 -8.22
CA VAL A 347 10.90 3.79 -8.39
C VAL A 347 10.14 2.95 -9.41
N TRP A 348 10.89 2.23 -10.23
CA TRP A 348 10.39 1.32 -11.26
C TRP A 348 10.87 -0.09 -10.97
N TYR A 349 9.95 -0.95 -10.52
CA TYR A 349 10.23 -2.32 -10.13
C TYR A 349 10.13 -3.25 -11.32
N ALA A 350 11.22 -3.97 -11.60
CA ALA A 350 11.22 -4.96 -12.67
C ALA A 350 10.21 -6.08 -12.40
N PRO A 351 9.46 -6.56 -13.39
CA PRO A 351 8.63 -7.75 -13.27
C PRO A 351 9.52 -8.98 -13.04
N PHE A 352 9.09 -9.87 -12.18
CA PHE A 352 9.81 -11.12 -11.91
C PHE A 352 9.05 -12.34 -12.42
N LYS A 353 7.73 -12.41 -12.11
CA LYS A 353 6.89 -13.54 -12.48
C LYS A 353 5.45 -13.06 -12.77
N ILE A 354 4.85 -13.59 -13.83
CA ILE A 354 3.45 -13.35 -14.20
C ILE A 354 2.85 -14.71 -14.52
N GLU A 355 1.93 -15.18 -13.69
CA GLU A 355 1.24 -16.47 -13.83
C GLU A 355 -0.25 -16.26 -13.95
N LYS A 356 -0.95 -17.22 -14.50
CA LYS A 356 -2.42 -17.22 -14.63
C LYS A 356 -3.01 -18.37 -13.84
N SER A 357 -4.15 -18.10 -13.22
CA SER A 357 -4.99 -19.13 -12.59
C SER A 357 -6.45 -18.84 -12.91
N VAL A 358 -7.25 -19.88 -13.11
CA VAL A 358 -8.70 -19.77 -13.27
C VAL A 358 -9.34 -19.90 -11.90
N VAL A 359 -10.32 -19.05 -11.62
CA VAL A 359 -11.09 -19.06 -10.37
C VAL A 359 -12.59 -19.02 -10.65
N GLU A 360 -13.35 -19.57 -9.71
CA GLU A 360 -14.80 -19.54 -9.70
C GLU A 360 -15.27 -18.95 -8.37
N ASN A 361 -16.25 -18.05 -8.44
CA ASN A 361 -16.87 -17.39 -7.29
C ASN A 361 -15.89 -16.69 -6.32
N GLU A 362 -14.76 -16.16 -6.85
CA GLU A 362 -13.74 -15.46 -6.04
C GLU A 362 -14.22 -14.04 -5.70
N PRO A 363 -14.32 -13.65 -4.43
CA PRO A 363 -14.65 -12.27 -4.06
C PRO A 363 -13.53 -11.33 -4.47
N VAL A 364 -13.86 -10.29 -5.25
CA VAL A 364 -12.93 -9.30 -5.75
C VAL A 364 -13.41 -7.89 -5.44
N TYR A 365 -12.44 -6.98 -5.27
CA TYR A 365 -12.65 -5.64 -4.74
C TYR A 365 -11.98 -4.58 -5.59
N ASN A 366 -12.57 -3.39 -5.63
CA ASN A 366 -11.98 -2.20 -6.23
C ASN A 366 -12.50 -0.93 -5.54
N PHE A 367 -11.89 0.21 -5.85
CA PHE A 367 -12.26 1.51 -5.33
C PHE A 367 -12.53 2.50 -6.46
N GLU A 368 -13.39 3.46 -6.20
CA GLU A 368 -13.45 4.72 -6.93
C GLU A 368 -12.77 5.79 -6.08
N VAL A 369 -11.65 6.35 -6.59
CA VAL A 369 -10.84 7.34 -5.89
C VAL A 369 -10.96 8.69 -6.57
N GLU A 370 -11.13 9.74 -5.77
CA GLU A 370 -11.32 11.11 -6.24
C GLU A 370 -10.09 11.62 -7.00
N ASN A 371 -10.29 12.48 -8.00
CA ASN A 371 -9.30 13.19 -8.82
C ASN A 371 -8.30 12.31 -9.59
N ASP A 372 -7.45 11.55 -8.89
CA ASP A 372 -6.30 10.86 -9.49
C ASP A 372 -6.64 9.50 -10.11
N ASN A 373 -7.83 8.95 -9.85
CA ASN A 373 -8.31 7.67 -10.39
C ASN A 373 -7.33 6.49 -10.20
N SER A 374 -6.56 6.51 -9.14
CA SER A 374 -5.53 5.51 -8.87
C SER A 374 -5.35 5.29 -7.39
N TYR A 375 -4.74 4.16 -7.03
CA TYR A 375 -4.35 3.87 -5.66
C TYR A 375 -3.12 2.96 -5.63
N VAL A 376 -2.57 2.74 -4.44
CA VAL A 376 -1.36 1.95 -4.22
C VAL A 376 -1.71 0.67 -3.50
N ILE A 377 -1.35 -0.45 -4.10
CA ILE A 377 -1.34 -1.76 -3.48
C ILE A 377 0.11 -2.23 -3.31
N GLU A 378 0.49 -2.70 -2.12
CA GLU A 378 1.79 -3.34 -1.90
C GLU A 378 2.98 -2.55 -2.50
N ASN A 379 2.96 -1.21 -2.40
CA ASN A 379 3.93 -0.30 -3.02
C ASN A 379 4.00 -0.36 -4.56
N ILE A 380 2.87 -0.68 -5.21
CA ILE A 380 2.69 -0.65 -6.66
C ILE A 380 1.46 0.20 -6.99
N ILE A 381 1.58 1.09 -7.96
CA ILE A 381 0.49 1.96 -8.42
C ILE A 381 -0.41 1.20 -9.38
N CYS A 382 -1.72 1.24 -9.10
CA CYS A 382 -2.76 0.73 -9.97
C CYS A 382 -3.87 1.78 -10.21
N HIS A 383 -4.65 1.58 -11.26
CA HIS A 383 -5.75 2.46 -11.65
C HIS A 383 -7.09 1.88 -11.19
N ASN A 384 -8.01 2.73 -10.79
CA ASN A 384 -9.41 2.33 -10.67
C ASN A 384 -10.08 2.27 -12.06
N CYS A 385 -11.24 1.64 -12.16
CA CYS A 385 -11.95 1.54 -13.45
C CYS A 385 -12.91 2.73 -13.61
N GLN A 386 -12.68 3.60 -14.60
CA GLN A 386 -13.50 4.81 -14.77
C GLN A 386 -13.48 5.49 -16.13
N PRO A 387 -14.28 5.07 -17.11
CA PRO A 387 -14.56 5.95 -18.27
C PRO A 387 -15.61 7.02 -17.95
N PHE A 388 -16.53 6.82 -16.98
CA PHE A 388 -17.69 7.70 -16.73
C PHE A 388 -17.75 8.29 -15.30
N SER A 389 -16.68 8.20 -14.51
CA SER A 389 -16.62 8.76 -13.17
C SER A 389 -16.46 10.28 -13.16
N LYS A 390 -16.99 10.95 -12.12
CA LYS A 390 -16.81 12.39 -11.89
C LYS A 390 -15.35 12.81 -11.74
N SER A 391 -14.50 11.92 -11.23
CA SER A 391 -13.07 12.17 -10.99
C SER A 391 -12.18 11.86 -12.20
N GLY A 392 -12.70 11.28 -13.28
CA GLY A 392 -11.98 11.09 -14.55
C GLY A 392 -11.93 12.37 -15.38
N GLN A 393 -11.21 12.33 -16.52
CA GLN A 393 -11.18 13.45 -17.49
C GLN A 393 -12.55 13.69 -18.14
N GLN A 394 -13.60 12.99 -17.69
CA GLN A 394 -14.99 13.04 -18.18
C GLN A 394 -15.13 12.92 -19.71
N LYS A 395 -14.14 12.32 -20.37
CA LYS A 395 -14.12 12.14 -21.83
C LYS A 395 -15.21 11.18 -22.33
N GLY A 396 -15.85 10.42 -21.42
CA GLY A 396 -16.95 9.54 -21.79
C GLY A 396 -16.62 8.66 -22.99
N PHE A 397 -17.32 8.86 -24.10
CA PHE A 397 -17.09 8.14 -25.35
C PHE A 397 -15.89 8.62 -26.18
N GLU A 398 -15.24 9.73 -25.82
CA GLU A 398 -13.98 10.18 -26.43
C GLU A 398 -12.75 9.44 -25.89
N ASP A 399 -12.88 8.76 -24.73
CA ASP A 399 -11.87 7.84 -24.20
C ASP A 399 -11.98 6.48 -24.92
N GLU A 400 -10.85 5.88 -25.31
CA GLU A 400 -10.84 4.54 -25.95
C GLU A 400 -11.57 3.48 -25.08
N ARG A 401 -11.54 3.64 -23.74
CA ARG A 401 -12.26 2.79 -22.80
C ARG A 401 -13.78 3.02 -22.79
N GLY A 402 -14.22 4.25 -23.09
CA GLY A 402 -15.63 4.58 -23.29
C GLY A 402 -16.21 3.92 -24.55
N ASN A 403 -15.35 3.64 -25.53
CA ASN A 403 -15.70 2.96 -26.77
C ASN A 403 -16.02 1.46 -26.59
N ILE A 404 -15.64 0.84 -25.44
CA ILE A 404 -15.99 -0.56 -25.11
C ILE A 404 -17.52 -0.76 -25.19
N PHE A 405 -18.32 0.23 -24.82
CA PHE A 405 -19.77 0.13 -24.96
C PHE A 405 -20.20 -0.13 -26.41
N PHE A 406 -19.57 0.50 -27.39
CA PHE A 406 -19.90 0.25 -28.82
C PHE A 406 -19.41 -1.12 -29.28
N ASP A 407 -18.34 -1.65 -28.71
CA ASP A 407 -17.93 -3.03 -28.98
C ASP A 407 -18.89 -4.04 -28.34
N ILE A 408 -19.41 -3.76 -27.14
CA ILE A 408 -20.52 -4.51 -26.54
C ILE A 408 -21.76 -4.47 -27.46
N CYS A 409 -22.12 -3.31 -28.02
CA CYS A 409 -23.22 -3.20 -28.97
C CYS A 409 -23.02 -4.05 -30.23
N LYS A 410 -21.78 -4.19 -30.72
CA LYS A 410 -21.46 -5.09 -31.85
C LYS A 410 -21.68 -6.56 -31.50
N ILE A 411 -21.28 -6.95 -30.28
CA ILE A 411 -21.51 -8.32 -29.75
C ILE A 411 -23.00 -8.59 -29.62
N ILE A 412 -23.75 -7.66 -28.99
CA ILE A 412 -25.20 -7.75 -28.85
C ILE A 412 -25.89 -7.90 -30.21
N LYS A 413 -25.47 -7.07 -31.18
CA LYS A 413 -26.05 -7.14 -32.56
C LYS A 413 -25.81 -8.49 -33.23
N HIS A 414 -24.69 -9.14 -32.96
CA HIS A 414 -24.32 -10.41 -33.56
C HIS A 414 -25.06 -11.61 -32.88
N HIS A 415 -24.97 -11.67 -31.54
CA HIS A 415 -25.45 -12.81 -30.76
C HIS A 415 -26.91 -12.67 -30.29
N LYS A 416 -27.46 -11.45 -30.29
CA LYS A 416 -28.86 -11.15 -29.87
C LYS A 416 -29.28 -11.85 -28.58
N PRO A 417 -28.52 -11.68 -27.48
CA PRO A 417 -28.87 -12.30 -26.20
C PRO A 417 -30.27 -11.87 -25.75
N GLU A 418 -30.99 -12.71 -25.06
CA GLU A 418 -32.36 -12.41 -24.62
C GLU A 418 -32.38 -11.31 -23.54
N TYR A 419 -31.38 -11.28 -22.65
CA TYR A 419 -31.26 -10.32 -21.56
C TYR A 419 -29.88 -9.67 -21.53
N LEU A 420 -29.88 -8.39 -21.12
CA LEU A 420 -28.64 -7.61 -20.93
C LEU A 420 -28.55 -7.13 -19.48
N ILE A 421 -27.40 -7.38 -18.83
CA ILE A 421 -27.05 -6.80 -17.54
C ILE A 421 -25.76 -6.04 -17.72
N LEU A 422 -25.85 -4.71 -17.80
CA LEU A 422 -24.72 -3.81 -17.97
C LEU A 422 -24.54 -3.02 -16.68
N GLU A 423 -23.42 -3.19 -16.00
CA GLU A 423 -23.09 -2.50 -14.75
C GLU A 423 -22.16 -1.32 -15.06
N ASN A 424 -22.35 -0.20 -14.35
CA ASN A 424 -21.46 0.96 -14.44
C ASN A 424 -21.51 1.77 -13.14
N VAL A 425 -20.60 2.75 -13.01
CA VAL A 425 -20.56 3.66 -11.86
C VAL A 425 -21.82 4.52 -11.78
N ARG A 426 -22.26 4.86 -10.56
CA ARG A 426 -23.46 5.68 -10.31
C ARG A 426 -23.49 6.98 -11.13
N ASN A 427 -22.33 7.58 -11.38
CA ASN A 427 -22.23 8.84 -12.13
C ASN A 427 -22.65 8.73 -13.59
N LEU A 428 -22.77 7.52 -14.17
CA LEU A 428 -23.19 7.34 -15.56
C LEU A 428 -24.50 8.04 -15.89
N SER A 429 -25.46 8.03 -14.95
CA SER A 429 -26.78 8.66 -15.13
C SER A 429 -26.74 10.18 -15.25
N SER A 430 -25.77 10.83 -14.61
CA SER A 430 -25.60 12.30 -14.61
C SER A 430 -24.42 12.78 -15.45
N HIS A 431 -23.62 11.87 -16.02
CA HIS A 431 -22.47 12.19 -16.84
C HIS A 431 -22.88 12.97 -18.09
N ASP A 432 -22.11 14.03 -18.40
CA ASP A 432 -22.39 14.93 -19.51
C ASP A 432 -23.86 15.43 -19.54
N LYS A 433 -24.35 15.89 -18.37
CA LYS A 433 -25.73 16.35 -18.17
C LYS A 433 -26.80 15.32 -18.60
N GLY A 434 -26.46 14.01 -18.48
CA GLY A 434 -27.32 12.91 -18.88
C GLY A 434 -27.23 12.47 -20.34
N ASN A 435 -26.44 13.15 -21.16
CA ASN A 435 -26.30 12.81 -22.59
C ASN A 435 -25.67 11.42 -22.79
N THR A 436 -24.75 11.03 -21.91
CA THR A 436 -24.13 9.70 -21.97
C THR A 436 -25.19 8.60 -21.82
N TRP A 437 -26.10 8.72 -20.84
CA TRP A 437 -27.19 7.75 -20.69
C TRP A 437 -28.13 7.74 -21.89
N LYS A 438 -28.49 8.93 -22.41
CA LYS A 438 -29.32 9.02 -23.63
C LYS A 438 -28.69 8.30 -24.82
N THR A 439 -27.35 8.45 -24.99
CA THR A 439 -26.60 7.75 -26.03
C THR A 439 -26.63 6.24 -25.85
N ILE A 440 -26.39 5.75 -24.64
CA ILE A 440 -26.47 4.31 -24.31
C ILE A 440 -27.86 3.78 -24.60
N LYS A 441 -28.91 4.41 -24.04
CA LYS A 441 -30.30 4.05 -24.26
C LYS A 441 -30.67 3.99 -25.74
N SER A 442 -30.37 5.06 -26.51
CA SER A 442 -30.64 5.12 -27.94
C SER A 442 -29.97 4.00 -28.73
N ASN A 443 -28.75 3.57 -28.36
CA ASN A 443 -28.08 2.46 -29.03
C ASN A 443 -28.69 1.11 -28.67
N LEU A 444 -29.12 0.89 -27.42
CA LEU A 444 -29.80 -0.33 -27.01
C LEU A 444 -31.22 -0.42 -27.62
N ASP A 445 -31.95 0.71 -27.68
CA ASP A 445 -33.28 0.79 -28.35
C ASP A 445 -33.16 0.42 -29.85
N LYS A 446 -32.11 0.92 -30.56
CA LYS A 446 -31.80 0.54 -31.96
C LYS A 446 -31.49 -0.95 -32.15
N LEU A 447 -31.09 -1.62 -31.08
CA LEU A 447 -30.84 -3.07 -31.06
C LEU A 447 -32.06 -3.86 -30.58
N ASN A 448 -33.22 -3.19 -30.41
CA ASN A 448 -34.52 -3.75 -29.96
C ASN A 448 -34.50 -4.23 -28.50
N TYR A 449 -33.68 -3.62 -27.61
CA TYR A 449 -33.73 -3.92 -26.17
C TYR A 449 -34.51 -2.84 -25.45
N PHE A 450 -35.43 -3.27 -24.60
CA PHE A 450 -36.13 -2.36 -23.69
C PHE A 450 -35.20 -1.94 -22.58
N THR A 451 -35.10 -0.63 -22.32
CA THR A 451 -34.35 -0.04 -21.22
C THR A 451 -35.20 0.96 -20.45
N TYR A 452 -35.01 1.04 -19.14
CA TYR A 452 -35.68 2.06 -18.31
C TYR A 452 -35.21 3.47 -18.69
N ASP A 453 -36.03 4.48 -18.40
CA ASP A 453 -35.66 5.90 -18.68
C ASP A 453 -34.48 6.36 -17.84
N THR A 454 -34.29 5.78 -16.67
CA THR A 454 -33.16 6.00 -15.78
C THR A 454 -32.50 4.68 -15.40
N PRO A 455 -31.16 4.62 -15.26
CA PRO A 455 -30.48 3.43 -14.80
C PRO A 455 -30.92 3.08 -13.36
N LEU A 456 -31.03 1.78 -13.05
CA LEU A 456 -31.28 1.32 -11.69
C LEU A 456 -30.03 1.61 -10.84
N ILE A 457 -30.20 2.33 -9.73
CA ILE A 457 -29.13 2.58 -8.77
C ILE A 457 -29.23 1.56 -7.65
N LEU A 458 -28.27 0.64 -7.58
CA LEU A 458 -28.15 -0.33 -6.48
C LEU A 458 -27.13 0.19 -5.48
N ASN A 459 -27.52 0.29 -4.21
CA ASN A 459 -26.60 0.50 -3.11
C ASN A 459 -26.18 -0.88 -2.61
N THR A 460 -24.90 -1.22 -2.79
CA THR A 460 -24.30 -2.36 -2.12
C THR A 460 -23.98 -1.94 -0.68
N LEU A 461 -24.82 -2.34 0.25
CA LEU A 461 -24.57 -2.23 1.69
C LEU A 461 -23.50 -3.25 2.12
#